data_8d4ab95099fb8654febeb26dd9454de6
#
_entry.id   8d4ab95099fb8654febeb26dd9454de6
#
_cell.length_a   1.000
_cell.length_b   1.000
_cell.length_c   1.000
_cell.angle_alpha   90.00
_cell.angle_beta   90.00
_cell.angle_gamma   90.00
#
_symmetry.space_group_name_H-M   'P 1'
#
loop_
_entity.id
_entity.type
_entity.pdbx_description
1 polymer ?
#
loop_
_entity_poly.entity_id
_entity_poly.type
_entity_poly.pdbx_seq_one_letter_code
_entity_poly.pdbx_strand_id
1 'polypeptide(L)'
;MAGEFQITYERQDDEMIAIIDYDAGNIKSVEKAMQLLGQEVTITRDRETIMNADKVILPGVGAFGDAMGKLRQYGLDEVIRDVTAKGTPFLGICLGLQLLFESSEETPGVEGLG
;
A
#
# COMPACT_ATOMS: atom_id res chain seq x y z
N MET A 1 22.17 17.60 -19.46
CA MET A 1 20.84 18.20 -19.39
C MET A 1 19.78 17.18 -19.69
N ALA A 2 19.52 16.90 -20.94
CA ALA A 2 18.55 15.89 -21.29
C ALA A 2 18.93 14.51 -20.73
N GLY A 3 20.23 14.19 -20.68
CA GLY A 3 20.69 12.94 -20.14
C GLY A 3 20.40 12.75 -18.66
N GLU A 4 20.55 13.80 -17.88
CA GLU A 4 20.26 13.72 -16.44
C GLU A 4 18.78 13.49 -16.19
N PHE A 5 17.94 14.14 -16.96
CA PHE A 5 16.51 13.99 -16.84
C PHE A 5 16.06 12.57 -17.19
N GLN A 6 16.64 12.01 -18.24
CA GLN A 6 16.36 10.64 -18.64
C GLN A 6 16.80 9.62 -17.59
N ILE A 7 17.94 9.85 -16.96
CA ILE A 7 18.43 8.97 -15.89
C ILE A 7 17.43 8.93 -14.75
N THR A 8 16.83 10.07 -14.40
CA THR A 8 15.82 10.13 -13.35
C THR A 8 14.61 9.28 -13.71
N TYR A 9 14.16 9.36 -14.96
CA TYR A 9 13.04 8.53 -15.42
C TYR A 9 13.37 7.05 -15.40
N GLU A 10 14.56 6.69 -15.85
CA GLU A 10 14.99 5.30 -15.86
C GLU A 10 14.99 4.70 -14.46
N ARG A 11 15.39 5.46 -13.45
CA ARG A 11 15.35 4.98 -12.07
C ARG A 11 13.94 4.73 -11.59
N GLN A 12 12.98 5.55 -12.02
CA GLN A 12 11.58 5.35 -11.68
C GLN A 12 11.04 4.07 -12.31
N ASP A 13 11.47 3.76 -13.52
CA ASP A 13 11.08 2.54 -14.20
C ASP A 13 11.59 1.29 -13.50
N ASP A 14 12.71 1.40 -12.78
CA ASP A 14 13.31 0.29 -12.06
C ASP A 14 12.73 0.11 -10.65
N GLU A 15 11.90 1.04 -10.19
CA GLU A 15 11.30 0.94 -8.86
C GLU A 15 10.21 -0.12 -8.83
N MET A 16 10.22 -0.91 -7.76
CA MET A 16 9.15 -1.88 -7.52
C MET A 16 8.17 -1.30 -6.50
N ILE A 17 6.92 -1.21 -6.91
CA ILE A 17 5.82 -0.74 -6.06
C ILE A 17 4.95 -1.93 -5.70
N ALA A 18 4.79 -2.18 -4.40
CA ALA A 18 3.91 -3.24 -3.92
C ALA A 18 2.55 -2.65 -3.54
N ILE A 19 1.50 -3.27 -4.03
CA ILE A 19 0.13 -2.96 -3.61
C ILE A 19 -0.32 -4.09 -2.70
N ILE A 20 -0.66 -3.76 -1.46
CA ILE A 20 -1.03 -4.77 -0.46
C ILE A 20 -2.39 -5.36 -0.80
N ASP A 21 -2.44 -6.68 -0.95
CA ASP A 21 -3.63 -7.44 -1.26
C ASP A 21 -4.25 -8.01 0.02
N TYR A 22 -5.26 -7.35 0.54
CA TYR A 22 -6.04 -7.85 1.67
C TYR A 22 -7.53 -8.03 1.29
N ASP A 23 -7.76 -8.37 0.04
CA ASP A 23 -9.10 -8.56 -0.55
C ASP A 23 -9.89 -7.25 -0.72
N ALA A 24 -9.19 -6.11 -0.85
CA ALA A 24 -9.83 -4.83 -1.11
C ALA A 24 -10.42 -4.80 -2.53
N GLY A 25 -11.65 -4.33 -2.64
CA GLY A 25 -12.37 -4.35 -3.91
C GLY A 25 -11.82 -3.40 -4.97
N ASN A 26 -11.06 -2.38 -4.59
CA ASN A 26 -10.54 -1.37 -5.53
C ASN A 26 -9.11 -1.63 -5.99
N ILE A 27 -8.54 -2.79 -5.67
CA ILE A 27 -7.13 -3.06 -5.93
C ILE A 27 -6.77 -3.00 -7.42
N LYS A 28 -7.65 -3.49 -8.28
CA LYS A 28 -7.44 -3.47 -9.73
C LYS A 28 -7.47 -2.06 -10.29
N SER A 29 -8.31 -1.20 -9.73
CA SER A 29 -8.37 0.21 -10.15
C SER A 29 -7.08 0.94 -9.82
N VAL A 30 -6.52 0.67 -8.65
CA VAL A 30 -5.24 1.26 -8.23
C VAL A 30 -4.11 0.76 -9.12
N GLU A 31 -4.07 -0.54 -9.39
CA GLU A 31 -3.08 -1.13 -10.29
C GLU A 31 -3.11 -0.46 -11.66
N LYS A 32 -4.30 -0.33 -12.23
CA LYS A 32 -4.48 0.27 -13.55
C LYS A 32 -4.05 1.73 -13.58
N ALA A 33 -4.39 2.49 -12.56
CA ALA A 33 -3.98 3.89 -12.45
C ALA A 33 -2.45 4.02 -12.42
N MET A 34 -1.77 3.18 -11.66
CA MET A 34 -0.32 3.20 -11.58
C MET A 34 0.34 2.82 -12.91
N GLN A 35 -0.24 1.83 -13.61
CA GLN A 35 0.26 1.42 -14.92
C GLN A 35 0.12 2.55 -15.95
N LEU A 36 -0.97 3.32 -15.90
CA LEU A 36 -1.17 4.47 -16.78
C LEU A 36 -0.13 5.57 -16.53
N LEU A 37 0.40 5.64 -15.31
CA LEU A 37 1.47 6.57 -14.96
C LEU A 37 2.86 6.02 -15.31
N GLY A 38 2.94 4.87 -15.95
CA GLY A 38 4.20 4.26 -16.34
C GLY A 38 4.92 3.52 -15.22
N GLN A 39 4.22 3.21 -14.14
CA GLN A 39 4.82 2.51 -12.99
C GLN A 39 4.54 1.02 -13.04
N GLU A 40 5.54 0.23 -12.70
CA GLU A 40 5.36 -1.21 -12.52
C GLU A 40 4.93 -1.48 -11.08
N VAL A 41 3.88 -2.29 -10.94
CA VAL A 41 3.34 -2.62 -9.62
C VAL A 41 3.16 -4.13 -9.49
N THR A 42 3.27 -4.60 -8.25
CA THR A 42 3.01 -6.00 -7.90
C THR A 42 1.95 -6.04 -6.81
N ILE A 43 0.85 -6.72 -7.09
CA ILE A 43 -0.19 -6.95 -6.09
C ILE A 43 0.23 -8.17 -5.28
N THR A 44 0.39 -8.02 -3.97
CA THR A 44 0.92 -9.09 -3.14
C THR A 44 0.50 -8.97 -1.68
N ARG A 45 0.48 -10.10 -0.99
CA ARG A 45 0.38 -10.14 0.47
C ARG A 45 1.60 -10.83 1.08
N ASP A 46 2.60 -11.12 0.27
CA ASP A 46 3.82 -11.76 0.73
C ASP A 46 4.70 -10.76 1.47
N ARG A 47 5.06 -11.10 2.72
CA ARG A 47 5.87 -10.22 3.56
C ARG A 47 7.19 -9.83 2.91
N GLU A 48 7.89 -10.82 2.36
CA GLU A 48 9.22 -10.57 1.81
C GLU A 48 9.16 -9.61 0.62
N THR A 49 8.19 -9.79 -0.25
CA THR A 49 7.99 -8.91 -1.41
C THR A 49 7.68 -7.48 -0.96
N ILE A 50 6.82 -7.32 0.04
CA ILE A 50 6.47 -6.01 0.56
C ILE A 50 7.68 -5.34 1.22
N MET A 51 8.42 -6.07 2.02
CA MET A 51 9.60 -5.52 2.71
C MET A 51 10.70 -5.09 1.75
N ASN A 52 10.79 -5.72 0.60
CA ASN A 52 11.80 -5.39 -0.41
C ASN A 52 11.31 -4.38 -1.45
N ALA A 53 10.08 -3.94 -1.39
CA ALA A 53 9.54 -2.94 -2.30
C ALA A 53 10.17 -1.58 -2.05
N ASP A 54 10.29 -0.78 -3.10
CA ASP A 54 10.76 0.59 -2.98
C ASP A 54 9.68 1.52 -2.45
N LYS A 55 8.43 1.22 -2.77
CA LYS A 55 7.25 1.95 -2.30
C LYS A 55 6.12 0.97 -2.06
N VAL A 56 5.22 1.31 -1.14
CA VAL A 56 4.09 0.45 -0.79
C VAL A 56 2.79 1.25 -0.82
N ILE A 57 1.75 0.66 -1.39
CA ILE A 57 0.42 1.25 -1.45
C ILE A 57 -0.55 0.38 -0.67
N LEU A 58 -1.32 1.00 0.20
CA LEU A 58 -2.41 0.36 0.93
C LEU A 58 -3.74 0.89 0.37
N PRO A 59 -4.39 0.13 -0.52
CA PRO A 59 -5.69 0.53 -1.06
C PRO A 59 -6.79 0.19 -0.07
N GLY A 60 -7.98 0.70 -0.30
CA GLY A 60 -9.12 0.27 0.50
C GLY A 60 -10.41 0.98 0.13
N VAL A 61 -11.50 0.20 0.13
CA VAL A 61 -12.88 0.69 0.08
C VAL A 61 -13.69 -0.18 1.03
N GLY A 62 -14.82 0.35 1.48
CA GLY A 62 -15.72 -0.39 2.34
C GLY A 62 -15.55 -0.03 3.81
N ALA A 63 -15.97 -0.92 4.70
CA ALA A 63 -16.01 -0.66 6.11
C ALA A 63 -14.65 -0.83 6.79
N PHE A 64 -14.32 0.12 7.65
CA PHE A 64 -13.05 0.14 8.38
C PHE A 64 -12.79 -1.16 9.15
N GLY A 65 -13.80 -1.63 9.90
CA GLY A 65 -13.64 -2.83 10.72
C GLY A 65 -13.39 -4.09 9.91
N ASP A 66 -14.06 -4.22 8.77
CA ASP A 66 -13.87 -5.37 7.88
C ASP A 66 -12.46 -5.37 7.31
N ALA A 67 -11.98 -4.21 6.89
CA ALA A 67 -10.63 -4.07 6.34
C ALA A 67 -9.57 -4.40 7.38
N MET A 68 -9.70 -3.88 8.60
CA MET A 68 -8.77 -4.19 9.68
C MET A 68 -8.78 -5.67 10.04
N GLY A 69 -9.96 -6.30 10.00
CA GLY A 69 -10.09 -7.74 10.22
C GLY A 69 -9.30 -8.55 9.19
N LYS A 70 -9.39 -8.17 7.93
CA LYS A 70 -8.64 -8.83 6.85
C LYS A 70 -7.14 -8.64 6.99
N LEU A 71 -6.69 -7.42 7.29
CA LEU A 71 -5.27 -7.15 7.49
C LEU A 71 -4.70 -8.02 8.61
N ARG A 72 -5.42 -8.12 9.72
CA ARG A 72 -5.00 -8.95 10.86
C ARG A 72 -5.03 -10.44 10.53
N GLN A 73 -6.05 -10.88 9.80
CA GLN A 73 -6.18 -12.27 9.40
C GLN A 73 -4.97 -12.74 8.58
N TYR A 74 -4.45 -11.89 7.71
CA TYR A 74 -3.30 -12.21 6.86
C TYR A 74 -1.97 -11.81 7.49
N GLY A 75 -1.97 -11.29 8.71
CA GLY A 75 -0.75 -10.83 9.38
C GLY A 75 -0.13 -9.59 8.75
N LEU A 76 -0.89 -8.87 7.93
CA LEU A 76 -0.40 -7.72 7.20
C LEU A 76 -0.27 -6.47 8.07
N ASP A 77 -0.96 -6.39 9.20
CA ASP A 77 -0.82 -5.30 10.15
C ASP A 77 0.62 -5.21 10.66
N GLU A 78 1.26 -6.34 10.97
CA GLU A 78 2.66 -6.38 11.38
C GLU A 78 3.59 -6.00 10.22
N VAL A 79 3.32 -6.50 9.03
CA VAL A 79 4.12 -6.18 7.84
C VAL A 79 4.10 -4.69 7.55
N ILE A 80 2.94 -4.06 7.67
CA ILE A 80 2.80 -2.62 7.44
C ILE A 80 3.60 -1.84 8.48
N ARG A 81 3.52 -2.23 9.74
CA ARG A 81 4.31 -1.58 10.79
C ARG A 81 5.81 -1.70 10.53
N ASP A 82 6.25 -2.89 10.12
CA ASP A 82 7.66 -3.14 9.88
C ASP A 82 8.19 -2.38 8.66
N VAL A 83 7.42 -2.36 7.57
CA VAL A 83 7.86 -1.67 6.35
C VAL A 83 7.87 -0.15 6.54
N THR A 84 6.93 0.39 7.30
CA THR A 84 6.92 1.82 7.60
C THR A 84 8.04 2.21 8.57
N ALA A 85 8.34 1.35 9.54
CA ALA A 85 9.45 1.56 10.46
C ALA A 85 10.80 1.55 9.73
N LYS A 86 10.91 0.78 8.65
CA LYS A 86 12.10 0.75 7.80
C LYS A 86 12.30 2.06 7.03
N GLY A 87 11.26 2.87 6.90
CA GLY A 87 11.33 4.15 6.18
C GLY A 87 10.88 4.08 4.73
N THR A 88 10.31 2.96 4.29
CA THR A 88 9.78 2.83 2.93
C THR A 88 8.62 3.80 2.71
N PRO A 89 8.62 4.58 1.61
CA PRO A 89 7.48 5.44 1.30
C PRO A 89 6.19 4.63 1.22
N PHE A 90 5.15 5.13 1.88
CA PHE A 90 3.91 4.40 2.07
C PHE A 90 2.72 5.32 1.79
N LEU A 91 1.78 4.87 0.95
CA LEU A 91 0.61 5.65 0.57
C LEU A 91 -0.67 4.88 0.87
N GLY A 92 -1.52 5.46 1.72
CA GLY A 92 -2.88 4.97 1.92
C GLY A 92 -3.84 5.65 0.95
N ILE A 93 -4.69 4.89 0.30
CA ILE A 93 -5.67 5.40 -0.67
C ILE A 93 -7.08 5.08 -0.18
N CYS A 94 -7.96 6.08 -0.17
CA CYS A 94 -9.36 5.93 0.28
C CYS A 94 -9.42 5.36 1.70
N LEU A 95 -10.08 4.23 1.92
CA LEU A 95 -10.13 3.57 3.22
C LEU A 95 -8.74 3.23 3.74
N GLY A 96 -7.78 2.97 2.84
CA GLY A 96 -6.40 2.70 3.23
C GLY A 96 -5.80 3.81 4.08
N LEU A 97 -6.13 5.08 3.78
CA LEU A 97 -5.68 6.20 4.60
C LEU A 97 -6.27 6.14 6.01
N GLN A 98 -7.54 5.80 6.14
CA GLN A 98 -8.19 5.67 7.45
C GLN A 98 -7.60 4.55 8.29
N LEU A 99 -7.17 3.46 7.66
CA LEU A 99 -6.59 2.32 8.34
C LEU A 99 -5.27 2.67 9.02
N LEU A 100 -4.60 3.72 8.57
CA LEU A 100 -3.34 4.16 9.18
C LEU A 100 -3.55 4.88 10.50
N PHE A 101 -4.76 5.35 10.79
CA PHE A 101 -5.09 5.97 12.07
C PHE A 101 -5.41 4.90 13.12
N GLU A 102 -5.48 5.32 14.39
CA GLU A 102 -5.72 4.40 15.49
C GLU A 102 -7.15 3.87 15.53
N SER A 103 -8.12 4.65 15.05
CA SER A 103 -9.53 4.28 15.11
C SER A 103 -10.35 5.06 14.08
N SER A 104 -11.60 4.67 13.92
CA SER A 104 -12.55 5.33 13.04
C SER A 104 -13.91 5.43 13.72
N GLU A 105 -14.60 6.53 13.50
CA GLU A 105 -15.98 6.70 13.98
C GLU A 105 -16.95 5.76 13.27
N GLU A 106 -16.64 5.36 12.04
CA GLU A 106 -17.46 4.43 11.25
C GLU A 106 -17.60 3.08 11.95
N THR A 107 -16.55 2.63 12.59
CA THR A 107 -16.55 1.35 13.33
C THR A 107 -15.94 1.56 14.70
N PRO A 108 -16.71 2.13 15.66
CA PRO A 108 -16.19 2.38 17.01
C PRO A 108 -15.70 1.11 17.69
N GLY A 109 -14.60 1.21 18.39
CA GLY A 109 -14.04 0.09 19.14
C GLY A 109 -13.08 -0.78 18.36
N VAL A 110 -12.92 -0.53 17.05
CA VAL A 110 -11.92 -1.23 16.22
C VAL A 110 -10.70 -0.34 16.08
N GLU A 111 -9.53 -0.85 16.45
CA GLU A 111 -8.29 -0.10 16.30
C GLU A 111 -7.74 -0.23 14.88
N GLY A 112 -7.21 0.88 14.37
CA GLY A 112 -6.46 0.91 13.13
C GLY A 112 -4.99 0.53 13.34
N LEU A 113 -4.18 0.95 12.40
CA LEU A 113 -2.73 0.61 12.40
C LEU A 113 -1.90 1.55 13.29
N GLY A 114 -2.44 2.72 13.57
CA GLY A 114 -1.77 3.71 14.41
C GLY A 114 -0.74 4.58 13.69
#